data_5d6bba3d6859924516632d57d165e69c
#
_entry.id   5d6bba3d6859924516632d57d165e69c
#
_cell.length_a   1.000
_cell.length_b   1.000
_cell.length_c   1.000
_cell.angle_alpha   90.00
_cell.angle_beta   90.00
_cell.angle_gamma   90.00
#
_symmetry.space_group_name_H-M   'P 1'
#
loop_
_entity.id
_entity.type
_entity.pdbx_description
1 polymer ?
#
loop_
_entity_poly.entity_id
_entity_poly.type
_entity_poly.pdbx_seq_one_letter_code
_entity_poly.pdbx_strand_id
1 'polypeptide(L)'
;MRVADDEPDLGPWAAEPTLDVTGRLVELARARRAGSTRNGPVVVAVDGRSAGGKSTAAGRLAAATAGAVVVHTDDIAWHHGFFDWDGLLVDGVLDPVARGEAVSFRPPAWVERGREGAVEVPAGTTAVFVEGVGSSRSTLAPWLDASVWVQSDEAEAYRRGIERDIVLGRDRAEAVAFWDEWMAHEGPFLAADRPWERADVVICSTPVPAVPDGVVAVSRARAVPGAPAARTS
;
A
#
# COMPACT_ATOMS: atom_id res chain seq x y z
N MET A 1 12.92 -4.30 16.06
CA MET A 1 12.72 -4.23 14.61
C MET A 1 13.91 -3.47 14.03
N ARG A 2 14.55 -4.01 13.01
CA ARG A 2 15.58 -3.29 12.25
C ARG A 2 14.92 -2.78 10.96
N VAL A 3 14.95 -1.49 10.76
CA VAL A 3 14.51 -0.84 9.52
C VAL A 3 15.69 -0.60 8.58
N ALA A 4 15.44 -0.35 7.30
CA ALA A 4 16.48 0.01 6.34
C ALA A 4 17.15 1.34 6.73
N ASP A 5 18.41 1.52 6.37
CA ASP A 5 19.23 2.65 6.82
C ASP A 5 18.69 4.03 6.40
N ASP A 6 17.91 4.08 5.33
CA ASP A 6 17.29 5.30 4.78
C ASP A 6 15.88 5.58 5.35
N GLU A 7 15.36 4.69 6.18
CA GLU A 7 14.01 4.78 6.78
C GLU A 7 14.10 4.95 8.30
N PRO A 8 13.43 5.93 8.91
CA PRO A 8 13.42 6.07 10.38
C PRO A 8 12.58 4.98 11.03
N ASP A 9 12.96 4.52 12.21
CA ASP A 9 12.07 3.71 13.06
C ASP A 9 10.91 4.58 13.53
N LEU A 10 9.70 4.23 13.13
CA LEU A 10 8.47 4.98 13.40
C LEU A 10 7.72 4.48 14.64
N GLY A 11 8.34 3.59 15.46
CA GLY A 11 7.80 3.24 16.77
C GLY A 11 7.78 4.44 17.75
N PRO A 12 7.19 4.28 18.93
CA PRO A 12 6.61 3.05 19.47
C PRO A 12 5.25 2.69 18.88
N TRP A 13 4.92 1.39 18.96
CA TRP A 13 3.73 0.79 18.38
C TRP A 13 2.62 0.61 19.41
N ALA A 14 1.38 0.82 19.00
CA ALA A 14 0.17 0.50 19.75
C ALA A 14 -0.66 -0.55 19.02
N ALA A 15 -1.15 -1.54 19.74
CA ALA A 15 -2.09 -2.51 19.21
C ALA A 15 -3.49 -1.87 19.16
N GLU A 16 -4.11 -1.79 17.99
CA GLU A 16 -5.43 -1.21 17.78
C GLU A 16 -6.31 -2.14 16.91
N PRO A 17 -7.64 -2.21 17.16
CA PRO A 17 -8.54 -2.95 16.28
C PRO A 17 -8.43 -2.45 14.83
N THR A 18 -8.28 -3.36 13.88
CA THR A 18 -8.20 -3.01 12.45
C THR A 18 -9.40 -2.17 11.99
N LEU A 19 -10.60 -2.53 12.48
CA LEU A 19 -11.84 -1.83 12.15
C LEU A 19 -11.78 -0.34 12.56
N ASP A 20 -11.26 -0.04 13.76
CA ASP A 20 -11.17 1.33 14.28
C ASP A 20 -10.16 2.15 13.48
N VAL A 21 -8.99 1.56 13.18
CA VAL A 21 -7.95 2.22 12.36
C VAL A 21 -8.49 2.51 10.97
N THR A 22 -9.15 1.52 10.35
CA THR A 22 -9.74 1.67 9.01
C THR A 22 -10.84 2.70 9.00
N GLY A 23 -11.73 2.71 10.01
CA GLY A 23 -12.81 3.69 10.14
C GLY A 23 -12.25 5.13 10.14
N ARG A 24 -11.28 5.41 11.02
CA ARG A 24 -10.63 6.73 11.08
C ARG A 24 -9.92 7.11 9.79
N LEU A 25 -9.26 6.17 9.12
CA LEU A 25 -8.57 6.40 7.86
C LEU A 25 -9.56 6.78 6.74
N VAL A 26 -10.66 6.06 6.62
CA VAL A 26 -11.71 6.33 5.63
C VAL A 26 -12.45 7.64 5.94
N GLU A 27 -12.70 7.94 7.20
CA GLU A 27 -13.28 9.23 7.62
C GLU A 27 -12.36 10.41 7.28
N LEU A 28 -11.06 10.28 7.53
CA LEU A 28 -10.05 11.27 7.14
C LEU A 28 -10.04 11.49 5.62
N ALA A 29 -10.04 10.39 4.85
CA ALA A 29 -10.09 10.43 3.39
C ALA A 29 -11.35 11.15 2.88
N ARG A 30 -12.52 10.84 3.46
CA ARG A 30 -13.78 11.51 3.13
C ARG A 30 -13.76 12.99 3.49
N ALA A 31 -13.21 13.36 4.65
CA ALA A 31 -13.12 14.75 5.08
C ALA A 31 -12.22 15.57 4.14
N ARG A 32 -11.09 15.03 3.69
CA ARG A 32 -10.21 15.70 2.72
C ARG A 32 -10.86 15.85 1.36
N ARG A 33 -11.71 14.91 1.00
CA ARG A 33 -12.47 14.95 -0.25
C ARG A 33 -13.64 15.92 -0.22
N ALA A 34 -14.12 16.31 0.94
CA ALA A 34 -15.22 17.26 1.08
C ALA A 34 -14.88 18.59 0.40
N GLY A 35 -15.69 18.99 -0.58
CA GLY A 35 -15.44 20.17 -1.43
C GLY A 35 -14.57 19.94 -2.67
N SER A 36 -14.09 18.70 -2.89
CA SER A 36 -13.44 18.28 -4.15
C SER A 36 -14.48 18.09 -5.25
N THR A 37 -14.06 18.24 -6.52
CA THR A 37 -14.88 17.92 -7.70
C THR A 37 -14.90 16.44 -8.05
N ARG A 38 -14.12 15.62 -7.33
CA ARG A 38 -14.05 14.15 -7.54
C ARG A 38 -15.28 13.46 -6.94
N ASN A 39 -16.03 12.70 -7.72
CA ASN A 39 -17.30 12.09 -7.34
C ASN A 39 -17.23 10.59 -7.02
N GLY A 40 -16.10 9.94 -7.28
CA GLY A 40 -15.94 8.49 -7.11
C GLY A 40 -15.63 8.07 -5.66
N PRO A 41 -15.20 6.82 -5.43
CA PRO A 41 -14.80 6.28 -4.14
C PRO A 41 -13.59 7.03 -3.56
N VAL A 42 -13.38 7.00 -2.26
CA VAL A 42 -12.12 7.47 -1.67
C VAL A 42 -10.98 6.57 -2.12
N VAL A 43 -9.79 7.15 -2.32
CA VAL A 43 -8.58 6.44 -2.74
C VAL A 43 -7.54 6.49 -1.62
N VAL A 44 -7.14 5.32 -1.14
CA VAL A 44 -6.17 5.17 -0.05
C VAL A 44 -4.97 4.38 -0.56
N ALA A 45 -3.78 4.97 -0.51
CA ALA A 45 -2.56 4.24 -0.82
C ALA A 45 -2.13 3.37 0.37
N VAL A 46 -1.64 2.16 0.09
CA VAL A 46 -1.00 1.26 1.06
C VAL A 46 0.40 0.94 0.55
N ASP A 47 1.35 1.71 1.00
CA ASP A 47 2.73 1.70 0.55
C ASP A 47 3.66 1.06 1.59
N GLY A 48 4.85 0.74 1.19
CA GLY A 48 5.87 0.10 2.04
C GLY A 48 6.87 -0.68 1.19
N ARG A 49 7.91 -1.21 1.80
CA ARG A 49 8.95 -1.97 1.11
C ARG A 49 8.47 -3.31 0.59
N SER A 50 9.15 -3.84 -0.42
CA SER A 50 8.91 -5.18 -0.96
C SER A 50 8.92 -6.23 0.14
N ALA A 51 8.01 -7.21 0.04
CA ALA A 51 7.76 -8.26 1.02
C ALA A 51 7.48 -7.74 2.46
N GLY A 52 7.28 -6.43 2.63
CA GLY A 52 7.01 -5.77 3.90
C GLY A 52 5.59 -5.97 4.46
N GLY A 53 4.73 -6.76 3.81
CA GLY A 53 3.39 -7.08 4.32
C GLY A 53 2.27 -6.12 3.88
N LYS A 54 2.52 -5.26 2.89
CA LYS A 54 1.54 -4.32 2.32
C LYS A 54 0.24 -5.00 1.87
N SER A 55 0.34 -6.08 1.09
CA SER A 55 -0.83 -6.78 0.55
C SER A 55 -1.71 -7.35 1.67
N THR A 56 -1.10 -7.85 2.75
CA THR A 56 -1.82 -8.30 3.94
C THR A 56 -2.51 -7.12 4.65
N ALA A 57 -1.82 -5.99 4.78
CA ALA A 57 -2.40 -4.79 5.39
C ALA A 57 -3.56 -4.26 4.53
N ALA A 58 -3.36 -4.11 3.22
CA ALA A 58 -4.40 -3.64 2.30
C ALA A 58 -5.63 -4.57 2.31
N GLY A 59 -5.42 -5.89 2.28
CA GLY A 59 -6.52 -6.86 2.36
C GLY A 59 -7.32 -6.74 3.67
N ARG A 60 -6.65 -6.55 4.82
CA ARG A 60 -7.31 -6.34 6.12
C ARG A 60 -8.10 -5.03 6.17
N LEU A 61 -7.53 -3.93 5.67
CA LEU A 61 -8.19 -2.63 5.61
C LEU A 61 -9.41 -2.67 4.67
N ALA A 62 -9.27 -3.29 3.50
CA ALA A 62 -10.38 -3.45 2.55
C ALA A 62 -11.49 -4.34 3.12
N ALA A 63 -11.15 -5.46 3.77
CA ALA A 63 -12.14 -6.33 4.43
C ALA A 63 -12.92 -5.63 5.57
N ALA A 64 -12.30 -4.63 6.20
CA ALA A 64 -12.93 -3.79 7.23
C ALA A 64 -13.76 -2.62 6.64
N THR A 65 -13.84 -2.49 5.31
CA THR A 65 -14.54 -1.40 4.60
C THR A 65 -15.57 -1.98 3.64
N ALA A 66 -16.85 -1.82 3.95
CA ALA A 66 -17.91 -2.34 3.07
C ALA A 66 -17.83 -1.73 1.66
N GLY A 67 -17.83 -2.56 0.63
CA GLY A 67 -17.77 -2.14 -0.78
C GLY A 67 -16.40 -1.63 -1.23
N ALA A 68 -15.33 -1.91 -0.48
CA ALA A 68 -13.96 -1.58 -0.89
C ALA A 68 -13.37 -2.62 -1.84
N VAL A 69 -12.40 -2.17 -2.65
CA VAL A 69 -11.57 -3.03 -3.51
C VAL A 69 -10.09 -2.71 -3.29
N VAL A 70 -9.24 -3.67 -3.63
CA VAL A 70 -7.78 -3.49 -3.67
C VAL A 70 -7.32 -3.50 -5.12
N VAL A 71 -6.50 -2.51 -5.49
CA VAL A 71 -5.79 -2.44 -6.78
C VAL A 71 -4.31 -2.61 -6.49
N HIS A 72 -3.69 -3.63 -7.08
CA HIS A 72 -2.27 -3.92 -6.91
C HIS A 72 -1.45 -3.20 -7.99
N THR A 73 -0.45 -2.42 -7.57
CA THR A 73 0.46 -1.76 -8.52
C THR A 73 1.29 -2.75 -9.31
N ASP A 74 1.56 -3.94 -8.75
CA ASP A 74 2.26 -5.03 -9.45
C ASP A 74 1.50 -5.51 -10.69
N ASP A 75 0.18 -5.43 -10.69
CA ASP A 75 -0.64 -5.73 -11.86
C ASP A 75 -0.49 -4.65 -12.95
N ILE A 76 -0.37 -3.40 -12.57
CA ILE A 76 -0.15 -2.27 -13.49
C ILE A 76 1.29 -2.31 -14.03
N ALA A 77 2.26 -2.54 -13.15
CA ALA A 77 3.70 -2.55 -13.45
C ALA A 77 4.18 -3.84 -14.15
N TRP A 78 3.31 -4.84 -14.29
CA TRP A 78 3.70 -6.15 -14.83
C TRP A 78 4.34 -6.02 -16.20
N HIS A 79 5.61 -6.46 -16.32
CA HIS A 79 6.46 -6.25 -17.50
C HIS A 79 6.64 -4.80 -17.94
N HIS A 80 6.58 -3.87 -17.01
CA HIS A 80 6.91 -2.46 -17.21
C HIS A 80 8.20 -2.09 -16.48
N GLY A 81 8.67 -0.85 -16.64
CA GLY A 81 9.81 -0.35 -15.85
C GLY A 81 9.50 -0.35 -14.34
N PHE A 82 10.53 -0.58 -13.51
CA PHE A 82 10.35 -0.78 -12.06
C PHE A 82 9.47 0.29 -11.39
N PHE A 83 9.70 1.56 -11.72
CA PHE A 83 8.96 2.68 -11.12
C PHE A 83 8.41 3.68 -12.16
N ASP A 84 8.26 3.28 -13.42
CA ASP A 84 7.77 4.11 -14.53
C ASP A 84 6.35 3.68 -14.97
N TRP A 85 5.48 3.41 -14.00
CA TRP A 85 4.12 2.90 -14.23
C TRP A 85 3.01 3.82 -13.72
N ASP A 86 3.34 4.91 -13.04
CA ASP A 86 2.36 5.81 -12.42
C ASP A 86 1.39 6.43 -13.47
N GLY A 87 1.88 6.77 -14.66
CA GLY A 87 1.00 7.21 -15.75
C GLY A 87 -0.04 6.17 -16.14
N LEU A 88 0.34 4.88 -16.21
CA LEU A 88 -0.61 3.80 -16.50
C LEU A 88 -1.68 3.66 -15.41
N LEU A 89 -1.29 3.79 -14.14
CA LEU A 89 -2.22 3.74 -13.02
C LEU A 89 -3.17 4.94 -13.05
N VAL A 90 -2.65 6.14 -13.33
CA VAL A 90 -3.47 7.36 -13.42
C VAL A 90 -4.49 7.22 -14.54
N ASP A 91 -4.04 7.00 -15.75
CA ASP A 91 -4.90 6.99 -16.94
C ASP A 91 -5.91 5.82 -16.92
N GLY A 92 -5.44 4.64 -16.50
CA GLY A 92 -6.23 3.41 -16.54
C GLY A 92 -7.16 3.21 -15.34
N VAL A 93 -6.84 3.79 -14.19
CA VAL A 93 -7.58 3.54 -12.94
C VAL A 93 -7.97 4.82 -12.21
N LEU A 94 -7.00 5.68 -11.85
CA LEU A 94 -7.28 6.76 -10.90
C LEU A 94 -8.15 7.87 -11.48
N ASP A 95 -7.95 8.25 -12.74
CA ASP A 95 -8.76 9.25 -13.42
C ASP A 95 -10.23 8.78 -13.62
N PRO A 96 -10.51 7.56 -14.14
CA PRO A 96 -11.87 7.03 -14.16
C PRO A 96 -12.49 6.95 -12.77
N VAL A 97 -11.76 6.45 -11.77
CA VAL A 97 -12.21 6.39 -10.37
C VAL A 97 -12.55 7.78 -9.83
N ALA A 98 -11.74 8.80 -10.12
CA ALA A 98 -11.99 10.18 -9.67
C ALA A 98 -13.28 10.76 -10.27
N ARG A 99 -13.67 10.32 -11.48
CA ARG A 99 -14.95 10.69 -12.13
C ARG A 99 -16.14 9.85 -11.65
N GLY A 100 -15.93 8.84 -10.81
CA GLY A 100 -16.98 7.91 -10.35
C GLY A 100 -17.35 6.82 -11.37
N GLU A 101 -16.48 6.58 -12.32
CA GLU A 101 -16.67 5.57 -13.36
C GLU A 101 -16.21 4.19 -12.85
N ALA A 102 -16.84 3.13 -13.32
CA ALA A 102 -16.33 1.78 -13.14
C ALA A 102 -15.08 1.57 -14.01
N VAL A 103 -14.14 0.77 -13.52
CA VAL A 103 -12.89 0.46 -14.23
C VAL A 103 -12.86 -1.01 -14.61
N SER A 104 -12.44 -1.28 -15.84
CA SER A 104 -12.01 -2.58 -16.33
C SER A 104 -10.80 -2.35 -17.24
N PHE A 105 -9.62 -2.21 -16.62
CA PHE A 105 -8.40 -1.79 -17.28
C PHE A 105 -7.47 -2.97 -17.54
N ARG A 106 -7.03 -3.10 -18.79
CA ARG A 106 -5.99 -4.06 -19.19
C ARG A 106 -4.71 -3.29 -19.53
N PRO A 107 -3.68 -3.32 -18.66
CA PRO A 107 -2.39 -2.72 -18.97
C PRO A 107 -1.84 -3.22 -20.31
N PRO A 108 -1.09 -2.38 -21.06
CA PRO A 108 -0.58 -2.74 -22.39
C PRO A 108 0.18 -4.08 -22.41
N ALA A 109 1.01 -4.34 -21.43
CA ALA A 109 1.76 -5.60 -21.34
C ALA A 109 0.85 -6.83 -21.19
N TRP A 110 -0.33 -6.71 -20.55
CA TRP A 110 -1.30 -7.81 -20.46
C TRP A 110 -1.87 -8.14 -21.84
N VAL A 111 -2.16 -7.11 -22.64
CA VAL A 111 -2.66 -7.29 -24.01
C VAL A 111 -1.60 -7.95 -24.89
N GLU A 112 -0.38 -7.41 -24.88
CA GLU A 112 0.74 -7.90 -25.69
C GLU A 112 1.13 -9.34 -25.38
N ARG A 113 1.04 -9.74 -24.10
CA ARG A 113 1.47 -11.06 -23.61
C ARG A 113 0.31 -12.04 -23.40
N GLY A 114 -0.91 -11.68 -23.78
CA GLY A 114 -2.07 -12.54 -23.68
C GLY A 114 -2.50 -12.88 -22.25
N ARG A 115 -2.14 -12.05 -21.25
CA ARG A 115 -2.63 -12.24 -19.87
C ARG A 115 -4.12 -11.93 -19.84
N GLU A 116 -4.92 -12.87 -19.36
CA GLU A 116 -6.38 -12.72 -19.26
C GLU A 116 -6.79 -11.87 -18.05
N GLY A 117 -8.06 -11.45 -18.04
CA GLY A 117 -8.64 -10.62 -16.99
C GLY A 117 -8.36 -9.12 -17.18
N ALA A 118 -8.65 -8.35 -16.15
CA ALA A 118 -8.44 -6.90 -16.10
C ALA A 118 -8.28 -6.46 -14.64
N VAL A 119 -7.76 -5.25 -14.43
CA VAL A 119 -7.83 -4.54 -13.15
C VAL A 119 -9.22 -3.93 -13.05
N GLU A 120 -9.97 -4.35 -12.03
CA GLU A 120 -11.39 -4.02 -11.92
C GLU A 120 -11.67 -3.09 -10.73
N VAL A 121 -12.44 -2.03 -10.95
CA VAL A 121 -13.11 -1.25 -9.91
C VAL A 121 -14.60 -1.19 -10.27
N PRO A 122 -15.45 -2.02 -9.66
CA PRO A 122 -16.87 -2.08 -9.96
C PRO A 122 -17.61 -0.77 -9.65
N ALA A 123 -18.71 -0.53 -10.35
CA ALA A 123 -19.61 0.56 -10.00
C ALA A 123 -20.16 0.38 -8.57
N GLY A 124 -20.26 1.49 -7.83
CA GLY A 124 -20.70 1.47 -6.44
C GLY A 124 -19.61 1.11 -5.43
N THR A 125 -18.36 0.94 -5.86
CA THR A 125 -17.20 0.86 -4.96
C THR A 125 -17.18 2.09 -4.05
N THR A 126 -16.93 1.88 -2.75
CA THR A 126 -16.91 2.94 -1.73
C THR A 126 -15.51 3.45 -1.40
N ALA A 127 -14.51 2.57 -1.52
CA ALA A 127 -13.11 2.87 -1.31
C ALA A 127 -12.22 2.02 -2.22
N VAL A 128 -11.16 2.60 -2.74
CA VAL A 128 -10.10 1.90 -3.48
C VAL A 128 -8.82 1.96 -2.67
N PHE A 129 -8.30 0.81 -2.28
CA PHE A 129 -6.97 0.68 -1.69
C PHE A 129 -5.97 0.37 -2.79
N VAL A 130 -5.11 1.32 -3.12
CA VAL A 130 -4.01 1.12 -4.09
C VAL A 130 -2.80 0.61 -3.34
N GLU A 131 -2.41 -0.64 -3.59
CA GLU A 131 -1.35 -1.32 -2.85
C GLU A 131 -0.14 -1.59 -3.73
N GLY A 132 1.04 -1.29 -3.19
CA GLY A 132 2.34 -1.61 -3.79
C GLY A 132 3.43 -0.61 -3.43
N VAL A 133 4.69 -0.95 -3.76
CA VAL A 133 5.83 -0.03 -3.57
C VAL A 133 5.63 1.21 -4.44
N GLY A 134 5.66 2.38 -3.81
CA GLY A 134 5.45 3.66 -4.51
C GLY A 134 3.98 3.98 -4.81
N SER A 135 3.01 3.27 -4.23
CA SER A 135 1.59 3.60 -4.38
C SER A 135 1.22 4.96 -3.78
N SER A 136 2.02 5.46 -2.83
CA SER A 136 1.86 6.79 -2.23
C SER A 136 2.90 7.81 -2.68
N ARG A 137 3.60 7.54 -3.81
CA ARG A 137 4.60 8.47 -4.34
C ARG A 137 4.03 9.88 -4.58
N SER A 138 4.90 10.87 -4.53
CA SER A 138 4.53 12.28 -4.64
C SER A 138 3.76 12.60 -5.92
N THR A 139 4.08 11.95 -7.05
CA THR A 139 3.38 12.15 -8.33
C THR A 139 1.92 11.68 -8.29
N LEU A 140 1.56 10.74 -7.43
CA LEU A 140 0.19 10.23 -7.27
C LEU A 140 -0.63 11.01 -6.23
N ALA A 141 -0.01 11.88 -5.43
CA ALA A 141 -0.68 12.64 -4.38
C ALA A 141 -1.99 13.35 -4.80
N PRO A 142 -2.13 13.90 -6.03
CA PRO A 142 -3.38 14.55 -6.45
C PRO A 142 -4.60 13.62 -6.49
N TRP A 143 -4.40 12.32 -6.62
CA TRP A 143 -5.48 11.31 -6.70
C TRP A 143 -5.76 10.63 -5.35
N LEU A 144 -4.85 10.75 -4.38
CA LEU A 144 -4.96 10.07 -3.09
C LEU A 144 -5.73 10.94 -2.08
N ASP A 145 -6.58 10.31 -1.28
CA ASP A 145 -7.31 10.95 -0.19
C ASP A 145 -6.66 10.66 1.16
N ALA A 146 -5.98 9.52 1.29
CA ALA A 146 -5.17 9.17 2.45
C ALA A 146 -4.07 8.17 2.06
N SER A 147 -3.10 7.97 2.96
CA SER A 147 -2.02 7.02 2.75
C SER A 147 -1.61 6.28 4.03
N VAL A 148 -1.23 5.03 3.84
CA VAL A 148 -0.68 4.14 4.86
C VAL A 148 0.73 3.75 4.45
N TRP A 149 1.67 3.89 5.37
CA TRP A 149 3.00 3.29 5.26
C TRP A 149 3.06 2.01 6.07
N VAL A 150 3.50 0.92 5.45
CA VAL A 150 3.69 -0.37 6.14
C VAL A 150 5.17 -0.57 6.39
N GLN A 151 5.58 -0.35 7.63
CA GLN A 151 6.94 -0.57 8.08
C GLN A 151 7.15 -2.03 8.49
N SER A 152 8.27 -2.61 8.10
CA SER A 152 8.64 -4.00 8.38
C SER A 152 10.07 -4.13 8.87
N ASP A 153 10.37 -5.23 9.56
CA ASP A 153 11.74 -5.63 9.81
C ASP A 153 12.41 -6.02 8.48
N GLU A 154 13.59 -5.45 8.23
CA GLU A 154 14.33 -5.62 6.98
C GLU A 154 14.73 -7.09 6.73
N ALA A 155 15.25 -7.76 7.77
CA ALA A 155 15.69 -9.15 7.66
C ALA A 155 14.50 -10.09 7.40
N GLU A 156 13.36 -9.81 8.05
CA GLU A 156 12.13 -10.57 7.82
C GLU A 156 11.55 -10.33 6.43
N ALA A 157 11.58 -9.09 5.94
CA ALA A 157 11.15 -8.76 4.57
C ALA A 157 12.03 -9.48 3.53
N TYR A 158 13.35 -9.46 3.71
CA TYR A 158 14.29 -10.22 2.88
C TYR A 158 13.95 -11.71 2.85
N ARG A 159 13.81 -12.32 4.03
CA ARG A 159 13.48 -13.75 4.15
C ARG A 159 12.19 -14.11 3.42
N ARG A 160 11.11 -13.31 3.65
CA ARG A 160 9.81 -13.50 2.99
C ARG A 160 9.88 -13.33 1.47
N GLY A 161 10.64 -12.33 1.01
CA GLY A 161 10.82 -12.09 -0.42
C GLY A 161 11.48 -13.27 -1.14
N ILE A 162 12.59 -13.78 -0.58
CA ILE A 162 13.29 -14.94 -1.13
C ILE A 162 12.40 -16.20 -1.10
N GLU A 163 11.73 -16.47 0.02
CA GLU A 163 10.84 -17.63 0.14
C GLU A 163 9.68 -17.58 -0.86
N ARG A 164 9.06 -16.40 -1.02
CA ARG A 164 8.01 -16.19 -2.02
C ARG A 164 8.49 -16.50 -3.43
N ASP A 165 9.67 -16.01 -3.80
CA ASP A 165 10.20 -16.15 -5.14
C ASP A 165 10.61 -17.62 -5.44
N ILE A 166 11.07 -18.36 -4.42
CA ILE A 166 11.30 -19.81 -4.53
C ILE A 166 9.97 -20.56 -4.75
N VAL A 167 8.93 -20.22 -4.00
CA VAL A 167 7.58 -20.80 -4.19
C VAL A 167 7.03 -20.53 -5.58
N LEU A 168 7.37 -19.37 -6.17
CA LEU A 168 7.00 -19.00 -7.53
C LEU A 168 7.84 -19.66 -8.62
N GLY A 169 8.80 -20.52 -8.24
CA GLY A 169 9.55 -21.39 -9.16
C GLY A 169 10.98 -20.96 -9.45
N ARG A 170 11.49 -19.90 -8.81
CA ARG A 170 12.92 -19.55 -8.89
C ARG A 170 13.74 -20.51 -8.01
N ASP A 171 14.96 -20.84 -8.44
CA ASP A 171 15.92 -21.39 -7.49
C ASP A 171 16.40 -20.29 -6.51
N ARG A 172 17.13 -20.73 -5.45
CA ARG A 172 17.56 -19.79 -4.41
C ARG A 172 18.54 -18.74 -4.93
N ALA A 173 19.42 -19.07 -5.86
CA ALA A 173 20.39 -18.14 -6.40
C ALA A 173 19.70 -17.10 -7.30
N GLU A 174 18.75 -17.54 -8.11
CA GLU A 174 17.90 -16.66 -8.93
C GLU A 174 17.03 -15.73 -8.07
N ALA A 175 16.46 -16.26 -6.97
CA ALA A 175 15.66 -15.45 -6.05
C ALA A 175 16.49 -14.36 -5.37
N VAL A 176 17.71 -14.68 -4.95
CA VAL A 176 18.64 -13.71 -4.36
C VAL A 176 19.07 -12.66 -5.40
N ALA A 177 19.46 -13.09 -6.60
CA ALA A 177 19.87 -12.16 -7.66
C ALA A 177 18.74 -11.20 -8.05
N PHE A 178 17.50 -11.70 -8.15
CA PHE A 178 16.32 -10.88 -8.42
C PHE A 178 16.02 -9.90 -7.28
N TRP A 179 16.18 -10.33 -6.03
CA TRP A 179 16.03 -9.46 -4.87
C TRP A 179 17.05 -8.32 -4.89
N ASP A 180 18.32 -8.65 -5.15
CA ASP A 180 19.42 -7.66 -5.20
C ASP A 180 19.18 -6.62 -6.32
N GLU A 181 18.75 -7.08 -7.50
CA GLU A 181 18.36 -6.20 -8.60
C GLU A 181 17.20 -5.29 -8.20
N TRP A 182 16.15 -5.86 -7.59
CA TRP A 182 14.99 -5.09 -7.14
C TRP A 182 15.40 -4.04 -6.10
N MET A 183 16.17 -4.41 -5.08
CA MET A 183 16.62 -3.50 -4.02
C MET A 183 17.52 -2.37 -4.56
N ALA A 184 18.30 -2.64 -5.61
CA ALA A 184 19.10 -1.60 -6.28
C ALA A 184 18.24 -0.49 -6.92
N HIS A 185 16.97 -0.76 -7.22
CA HIS A 185 16.00 0.21 -7.72
C HIS A 185 15.09 0.76 -6.61
N GLU A 186 14.61 -0.09 -5.70
CA GLU A 186 13.70 0.29 -4.64
C GLU A 186 14.34 1.26 -3.65
N GLY A 187 15.57 0.98 -3.20
CA GLY A 187 16.26 1.81 -2.21
C GLY A 187 16.39 3.28 -2.66
N PRO A 188 17.04 3.57 -3.81
CA PRO A 188 17.14 4.95 -4.30
C PRO A 188 15.79 5.64 -4.54
N PHE A 189 14.79 4.90 -5.03
CA PHE A 189 13.45 5.43 -5.25
C PHE A 189 12.82 5.88 -3.91
N LEU A 190 12.81 5.01 -2.92
CA LEU A 190 12.23 5.32 -1.60
C LEU A 190 13.00 6.39 -0.85
N ALA A 191 14.34 6.39 -0.94
CA ALA A 191 15.19 7.43 -0.34
C ALA A 191 14.91 8.83 -0.93
N ALA A 192 14.60 8.91 -2.22
CA ALA A 192 14.26 10.16 -2.89
C ALA A 192 12.83 10.62 -2.58
N ASP A 193 11.85 9.70 -2.59
CA ASP A 193 10.43 10.04 -2.44
C ASP A 193 9.97 10.15 -0.98
N ARG A 194 10.58 9.39 -0.06
CA ARG A 194 10.32 9.37 1.40
C ARG A 194 8.84 9.28 1.77
N PRO A 195 8.10 8.28 1.28
CA PRO A 195 6.65 8.18 1.45
C PRO A 195 6.20 8.12 2.92
N TRP A 196 7.02 7.57 3.81
CA TRP A 196 6.77 7.54 5.25
C TRP A 196 6.61 8.92 5.91
N GLU A 197 7.17 10.00 5.31
CA GLU A 197 7.06 11.35 5.88
C GLU A 197 5.67 11.95 5.71
N ARG A 198 4.91 11.52 4.70
CA ARG A 198 3.57 12.02 4.42
C ARG A 198 2.45 11.02 4.70
N ALA A 199 2.80 9.81 5.18
CA ALA A 199 1.81 8.80 5.54
C ALA A 199 0.90 9.29 6.69
N ASP A 200 -0.40 9.08 6.53
CA ASP A 200 -1.40 9.43 7.56
C ASP A 200 -1.43 8.40 8.69
N VAL A 201 -1.20 7.14 8.33
CA VAL A 201 -1.12 6.01 9.26
C VAL A 201 0.15 5.23 8.95
N VAL A 202 0.85 4.80 9.98
CA VAL A 202 1.96 3.86 9.84
C VAL A 202 1.62 2.58 10.59
N ILE A 203 1.68 1.46 9.87
CA ILE A 203 1.40 0.11 10.40
C ILE A 203 2.71 -0.68 10.46
N CYS A 204 3.00 -1.33 11.58
CA CYS A 204 4.07 -2.31 11.68
C CYS A 204 3.55 -3.69 11.28
N SER A 205 4.15 -4.31 10.26
CA SER A 205 3.82 -5.66 9.82
C SER A 205 4.57 -6.77 10.56
N THR A 206 5.60 -6.40 11.32
CA THR A 206 6.44 -7.31 12.10
C THR A 206 6.53 -6.88 13.57
N PRO A 207 5.38 -6.63 14.25
CA PRO A 207 5.43 -6.15 15.64
C PRO A 207 5.94 -7.23 16.59
N VAL A 208 6.67 -6.76 17.63
CA VAL A 208 7.10 -7.62 18.74
C VAL A 208 6.60 -7.00 20.05
N PRO A 209 5.72 -7.70 20.81
CA PRO A 209 5.10 -9.00 20.50
C PRO A 209 4.16 -8.95 19.29
N ALA A 210 3.90 -10.10 18.69
CA ALA A 210 2.92 -10.22 17.61
C ALA A 210 1.52 -9.80 18.07
N VAL A 211 0.76 -9.18 17.18
CA VAL A 211 -0.63 -8.80 17.46
C VAL A 211 -1.60 -9.89 17.00
N PRO A 212 -2.75 -10.08 17.68
CA PRO A 212 -3.75 -11.07 17.29
C PRO A 212 -4.46 -10.68 15.98
N ASP A 213 -5.23 -11.62 15.42
CA ASP A 213 -6.08 -11.35 14.27
C ASP A 213 -7.11 -10.24 14.58
N GLY A 214 -7.40 -9.43 13.56
CA GLY A 214 -8.29 -8.28 13.73
C GLY A 214 -7.64 -7.06 14.40
N VAL A 215 -6.35 -7.14 14.72
CA VAL A 215 -5.58 -6.06 15.33
C VAL A 215 -4.40 -5.70 14.45
N VAL A 216 -4.04 -4.42 14.40
CA VAL A 216 -2.84 -3.90 13.75
C VAL A 216 -1.97 -3.13 14.76
N ALA A 217 -0.66 -3.16 14.56
CA ALA A 217 0.26 -2.35 15.32
C ALA A 217 0.46 -1.00 14.61
N VAL A 218 0.03 0.07 15.24
CA VAL A 218 0.06 1.44 14.67
C VAL A 218 1.08 2.28 15.37
N SER A 219 1.79 3.13 14.63
CA SER A 219 2.74 4.10 15.18
C SER A 219 2.03 5.12 16.06
N ARG A 220 2.53 5.31 17.30
CA ARG A 220 2.08 6.39 18.19
C ARG A 220 2.66 7.76 17.81
N ALA A 221 3.77 7.77 17.08
CA ALA A 221 4.40 9.00 16.61
C ALA A 221 3.58 9.67 15.48
N ARG A 222 2.69 8.90 14.82
CA ARG A 222 1.80 9.34 13.75
C ARG A 222 0.38 8.85 13.98
N ALA A 223 -0.23 9.27 15.09
CA ALA A 223 -1.63 8.99 15.35
C ALA A 223 -2.53 9.80 14.39
N VAL A 224 -3.51 9.15 13.79
CA VAL A 224 -4.57 9.85 13.05
C VAL A 224 -5.25 10.84 13.99
N PRO A 225 -5.47 12.11 13.60
CA PRO A 225 -6.21 13.06 14.43
C PRO A 225 -7.57 12.47 14.84
N GLY A 226 -7.87 12.48 16.13
CA GLY A 226 -9.10 11.90 16.69
C GLY A 226 -8.93 10.53 17.37
N ALA A 227 -7.73 9.97 17.42
CA ALA A 227 -7.48 8.78 18.23
C ALA A 227 -7.69 9.12 19.74
N PRO A 228 -8.46 8.32 20.50
CA PRO A 228 -8.61 8.55 21.95
C PRO A 228 -7.25 8.41 22.63
N ALA A 229 -6.93 9.35 23.53
CA ALA A 229 -5.73 9.25 24.35
C ALA A 229 -5.71 7.91 25.09
N ALA A 230 -4.62 7.15 24.96
CA ALA A 230 -4.46 5.89 25.64
C ALA A 230 -4.70 6.10 27.15
N ARG A 231 -5.67 5.38 27.72
CA ARG A 231 -5.85 5.34 29.18
C ARG A 231 -4.61 4.64 29.75
N THR A 232 -3.74 5.43 30.38
CA THR A 232 -2.69 4.89 31.22
C THR A 232 -3.35 4.27 32.44
N SER A 233 -3.30 2.96 32.54
CA SER A 233 -3.62 2.20 33.76
C SER A 233 -2.33 1.94 34.53
#